data_34da8cc62363fff23d248e4c7488cf01
#
_entry.id   34da8cc62363fff23d248e4c7488cf01
#
_cell.length_a   1.000
_cell.length_b   1.000
_cell.length_c   1.000
_cell.angle_alpha   90.00
_cell.angle_beta   90.00
_cell.angle_gamma   90.00
#
_symmetry.space_group_name_H-M   'P 1'
#
loop_
_entity.id
_entity.type
_entity.pdbx_description
1 polymer ?
#
loop_
_entity_poly.entity_id
_entity_poly.type
_entity_poly.pdbx_seq_one_letter_code
_entity_poly.pdbx_strand_id
1 'polypeptide(L)'
;MRDTEIARKQHRLLALQQELLGGRVINKKEWAARFGVTEKSIQRDLDDLKAFFAEGRDGREVLYDPGARGYRLTRQQTSTLTNSEVLAVCKILLESRSMVKEEMFPILDKLIQGCTPAAQLQQVEALIRNERFHYVEPHHGCRFIESLWQLGTAVKEQRVLHIRYRKMDGILCDRVVEPVGILFSEYYFYLAAFIRGIDRQEHFENPQDKSPTIYRIDRITHFQVTDEHFRVPYKNRFQEGEMRKRIQFMYGGKLEKVRFVYTGPNLEAVLDRLPTS
;
A
#
# COMPACT_ATOMS: atom_id res chain seq x y z
N MET A 1 39.36 17.18 -30.66
CA MET A 1 38.28 18.19 -30.79
C MET A 1 36.88 17.62 -30.46
N ARG A 2 36.47 16.45 -30.94
CA ARG A 2 35.14 15.83 -30.66
C ARG A 2 34.95 15.54 -29.16
N ASP A 3 35.95 14.99 -28.46
CA ASP A 3 35.80 14.62 -27.04
C ASP A 3 35.60 15.83 -26.13
N THR A 4 36.24 16.97 -26.46
CA THR A 4 36.07 18.22 -25.72
C THR A 4 34.67 18.83 -25.91
N GLU A 5 34.07 18.65 -27.08
CA GLU A 5 32.73 19.16 -27.36
C GLU A 5 31.65 18.31 -26.70
N ILE A 6 31.83 16.99 -26.66
CA ILE A 6 30.98 16.05 -25.94
C ILE A 6 31.01 16.34 -24.42
N ALA A 7 32.18 16.49 -23.84
CA ALA A 7 32.33 16.82 -22.43
C ALA A 7 31.66 18.16 -22.06
N ARG A 8 31.74 19.17 -22.93
CA ARG A 8 31.05 20.46 -22.73
C ARG A 8 29.52 20.31 -22.81
N LYS A 9 29.00 19.48 -23.72
CA LYS A 9 27.56 19.19 -23.81
C LYS A 9 27.07 18.48 -22.54
N GLN A 10 27.77 17.45 -22.07
CA GLN A 10 27.42 16.72 -20.85
C GLN A 10 27.39 17.62 -19.61
N HIS A 11 28.42 18.46 -19.44
CA HIS A 11 28.45 19.41 -18.34
C HIS A 11 27.26 20.40 -18.39
N ARG A 12 26.88 20.87 -19.59
CA ARG A 12 25.73 21.76 -19.76
C ARG A 12 24.41 21.07 -19.45
N LEU A 13 24.22 19.82 -19.90
CA LEU A 13 23.02 19.03 -19.59
C LEU A 13 22.87 18.81 -18.06
N LEU A 14 23.94 18.45 -17.38
CA LEU A 14 23.93 18.26 -15.91
C LEU A 14 23.62 19.57 -15.17
N ALA A 15 24.17 20.69 -15.63
CA ALA A 15 23.89 22.00 -15.04
C ALA A 15 22.41 22.41 -15.26
N LEU A 16 21.85 22.21 -16.43
CA LEU A 16 20.43 22.44 -16.72
C LEU A 16 19.53 21.54 -15.88
N GLN A 17 19.87 20.25 -15.77
CA GLN A 17 19.15 19.30 -14.93
C GLN A 17 19.16 19.71 -13.46
N GLN A 18 20.30 20.11 -12.92
CA GLN A 18 20.42 20.54 -11.53
C GLN A 18 19.57 21.78 -11.22
N GLU A 19 19.56 22.74 -12.12
CA GLU A 19 18.74 23.95 -11.96
C GLU A 19 17.24 23.64 -12.04
N LEU A 20 16.83 22.77 -12.98
CA LEU A 20 15.45 22.31 -13.08
C LEU A 20 15.01 21.54 -11.83
N LEU A 21 15.85 20.67 -11.31
CA LEU A 21 15.60 19.95 -10.05
C LEU A 21 15.53 20.89 -8.84
N GLY A 22 16.29 21.99 -8.85
CA GLY A 22 16.23 23.04 -7.87
C GLY A 22 15.01 23.97 -7.99
N GLY A 23 14.08 23.68 -8.92
CA GLY A 23 12.84 24.47 -9.13
C GLY A 23 13.06 25.79 -9.89
N ARG A 24 14.24 26.01 -10.49
CA ARG A 24 14.51 27.22 -11.25
C ARG A 24 13.98 27.14 -12.69
N VAL A 25 13.66 28.31 -13.22
CA VAL A 25 13.19 28.49 -14.60
C VAL A 25 14.40 28.68 -15.53
N ILE A 26 14.44 27.92 -16.61
CA ILE A 26 15.50 28.01 -17.62
C ILE A 26 15.07 28.92 -18.76
N ASN A 27 15.68 30.10 -18.85
CA ASN A 27 15.55 30.98 -20.02
C ASN A 27 16.61 30.64 -21.07
N LYS A 28 16.20 30.31 -22.29
CA LYS A 28 17.13 29.88 -23.35
C LYS A 28 18.19 30.92 -23.67
N LYS A 29 17.82 32.20 -23.70
CA LYS A 29 18.73 33.29 -24.06
C LYS A 29 19.83 33.48 -23.01
N GLU A 30 19.46 33.47 -21.73
CA GLU A 30 20.40 33.59 -20.62
C GLU A 30 21.38 32.41 -20.56
N TRP A 31 20.86 31.20 -20.75
CA TRP A 31 21.69 29.99 -20.71
C TRP A 31 22.57 29.84 -21.94
N ALA A 32 22.10 30.27 -23.11
CA ALA A 32 22.94 30.35 -24.32
C ALA A 32 24.14 31.29 -24.11
N ALA A 33 23.89 32.47 -23.55
CA ALA A 33 24.96 33.42 -23.21
C ALA A 33 25.93 32.85 -22.15
N ARG A 34 25.42 32.22 -21.08
CA ARG A 34 26.23 31.61 -20.02
C ARG A 34 27.20 30.54 -20.52
N PHE A 35 26.78 29.72 -21.47
CA PHE A 35 27.59 28.62 -22.00
C PHE A 35 28.28 28.93 -23.34
N GLY A 36 28.11 30.14 -23.90
CA GLY A 36 28.68 30.53 -25.15
C GLY A 36 28.19 29.69 -26.33
N VAL A 37 26.91 29.31 -26.33
CA VAL A 37 26.28 28.48 -27.38
C VAL A 37 25.04 29.18 -27.92
N THR A 38 24.45 28.63 -29.00
CA THR A 38 23.22 29.16 -29.56
C THR A 38 21.98 28.75 -28.75
N GLU A 39 20.91 29.53 -28.78
CA GLU A 39 19.61 29.14 -28.21
C GLU A 39 19.07 27.83 -28.76
N LYS A 40 19.40 27.52 -30.06
CA LYS A 40 19.06 26.25 -30.69
C LYS A 40 19.77 25.05 -29.98
N SER A 41 21.00 25.26 -29.51
CA SER A 41 21.73 24.26 -28.77
C SER A 41 21.07 24.00 -27.39
N ILE A 42 20.69 25.07 -26.70
CA ILE A 42 19.93 24.95 -25.43
C ILE A 42 18.56 24.28 -25.65
N GLN A 43 17.90 24.57 -26.75
CA GLN A 43 16.62 23.91 -27.09
C GLN A 43 16.80 22.39 -27.23
N ARG A 44 17.83 21.94 -27.93
CA ARG A 44 18.14 20.51 -28.07
C ARG A 44 18.44 19.84 -26.73
N ASP A 45 19.22 20.53 -25.87
CA ASP A 45 19.51 20.02 -24.55
C ASP A 45 18.25 19.93 -23.66
N LEU A 46 17.34 20.89 -23.78
CA LEU A 46 16.02 20.81 -23.10
C LEU A 46 15.15 19.69 -23.66
N ASP A 47 15.21 19.41 -24.95
CA ASP A 47 14.48 18.30 -25.57
C ASP A 47 15.05 16.95 -25.12
N ASP A 48 16.39 16.83 -25.01
CA ASP A 48 17.05 15.66 -24.40
C ASP A 48 16.59 15.46 -22.95
N LEU A 49 16.51 16.54 -22.15
CA LEU A 49 16.04 16.49 -20.75
C LEU A 49 14.54 16.18 -20.66
N LYS A 50 13.71 16.67 -21.59
CA LYS A 50 12.29 16.29 -21.68
C LYS A 50 12.14 14.78 -21.88
N ALA A 51 12.88 14.21 -22.84
CA ALA A 51 12.88 12.78 -23.09
C ALA A 51 13.32 12.00 -21.85
N PHE A 52 14.41 12.41 -21.20
CA PHE A 52 14.93 11.79 -19.99
C PHE A 52 13.91 11.79 -18.83
N PHE A 53 13.26 12.92 -18.59
CA PHE A 53 12.24 12.99 -17.53
C PHE A 53 10.95 12.26 -17.88
N ALA A 54 10.58 12.19 -19.18
CA ALA A 54 9.41 11.44 -19.65
C ALA A 54 9.59 9.91 -19.49
N GLU A 55 10.83 9.40 -19.62
CA GLU A 55 11.16 7.99 -19.35
C GLU A 55 11.18 7.66 -17.85
N GLY A 56 11.33 8.68 -16.99
CA GLY A 56 11.31 8.55 -15.54
C GLY A 56 9.91 8.19 -15.02
N ARG A 57 9.83 7.28 -14.04
CA ARG A 57 8.55 6.84 -13.43
C ARG A 57 7.99 7.83 -12.40
N ASP A 58 8.63 8.96 -12.20
CA ASP A 58 8.29 9.93 -11.13
C ASP A 58 7.34 11.06 -11.59
N GLY A 59 6.84 10.99 -12.84
CA GLY A 59 5.87 11.92 -13.39
C GLY A 59 6.41 13.36 -13.56
N ARG A 60 7.72 13.54 -13.59
CA ARG A 60 8.33 14.85 -13.86
C ARG A 60 8.34 15.15 -15.36
N GLU A 61 8.03 16.39 -15.73
CA GLU A 61 8.00 16.86 -17.09
C GLU A 61 8.56 18.29 -17.20
N VAL A 62 9.36 18.55 -18.22
CA VAL A 62 9.87 19.90 -18.48
C VAL A 62 8.91 20.62 -19.42
N LEU A 63 8.19 21.61 -18.87
CA LEU A 63 7.21 22.41 -19.60
C LEU A 63 7.67 23.87 -19.75
N TYR A 64 7.23 24.50 -20.86
CA TYR A 64 7.40 25.94 -21.05
C TYR A 64 6.36 26.71 -20.23
N ASP A 65 6.79 27.64 -19.41
CA ASP A 65 5.96 28.57 -18.65
C ASP A 65 5.95 29.94 -19.33
N PRO A 66 4.81 30.32 -19.94
CA PRO A 66 4.71 31.63 -20.60
C PRO A 66 4.83 32.82 -19.66
N GLY A 67 4.39 32.67 -18.40
CA GLY A 67 4.46 33.70 -17.37
C GLY A 67 5.90 33.97 -16.94
N ALA A 68 6.67 32.95 -16.76
CA ALA A 68 8.09 33.02 -16.40
C ALA A 68 9.03 33.13 -17.62
N ARG A 69 8.50 33.07 -18.84
CA ARG A 69 9.23 33.10 -20.13
C ARG A 69 10.38 32.10 -20.20
N GLY A 70 10.17 30.87 -19.69
CA GLY A 70 11.21 29.87 -19.63
C GLY A 70 10.69 28.47 -19.40
N TYR A 71 11.59 27.49 -19.32
CA TYR A 71 11.27 26.10 -19.06
C TYR A 71 11.45 25.79 -17.57
N ARG A 72 10.50 25.08 -17.00
CA ARG A 72 10.58 24.57 -15.63
C ARG A 72 10.25 23.10 -15.57
N LEU A 73 10.79 22.43 -14.56
CA LEU A 73 10.40 21.08 -14.20
C LEU A 73 9.10 21.15 -13.43
N THR A 74 8.08 20.55 -13.99
CA THR A 74 6.80 20.33 -13.30
C THR A 74 6.69 18.85 -13.01
N ARG A 75 6.10 18.51 -11.89
CA ARG A 75 5.65 17.16 -11.68
C ARG A 75 4.24 17.11 -12.27
N GLN A 76 4.03 16.25 -13.30
CA GLN A 76 2.64 15.91 -13.58
C GLN A 76 2.03 15.48 -12.26
N GLN A 77 0.90 16.03 -11.90
CA GLN A 77 0.10 15.52 -10.80
C GLN A 77 -0.41 14.12 -11.23
N THR A 78 0.48 13.14 -11.22
CA THR A 78 0.06 11.75 -11.07
C THR A 78 -0.73 11.76 -9.78
N SER A 79 -2.00 11.55 -9.87
CA SER A 79 -3.03 11.57 -8.83
C SER A 79 -2.46 11.43 -7.41
N THR A 80 -1.84 12.49 -6.91
CA THR A 80 -1.49 12.58 -5.49
C THR A 80 -2.82 12.74 -4.76
N LEU A 81 -2.98 12.00 -3.68
CA LEU A 81 -4.16 12.15 -2.85
C LEU A 81 -4.35 13.63 -2.48
N THR A 82 -5.57 14.09 -2.47
CA THR A 82 -5.91 15.42 -1.92
C THR A 82 -5.71 15.40 -0.40
N ASN A 83 -5.57 16.57 0.21
CA ASN A 83 -5.43 16.66 1.66
C ASN A 83 -6.60 16.03 2.42
N SER A 84 -7.82 16.10 1.88
CA SER A 84 -9.00 15.46 2.46
C SER A 84 -8.90 13.94 2.39
N GLU A 85 -8.40 13.40 1.29
CA GLU A 85 -8.17 11.96 1.13
C GLU A 85 -7.05 11.47 2.03
N VAL A 86 -5.92 12.21 2.12
CA VAL A 86 -4.83 11.90 3.06
C VAL A 86 -5.35 11.89 4.50
N LEU A 87 -6.11 12.93 4.89
CA LEU A 87 -6.70 13.00 6.23
C LEU A 87 -7.63 11.82 6.50
N ALA A 88 -8.52 11.48 5.57
CA ALA A 88 -9.45 10.35 5.71
C ALA A 88 -8.70 9.03 5.88
N VAL A 89 -7.68 8.76 5.06
CA VAL A 89 -6.85 7.54 5.17
C VAL A 89 -6.09 7.52 6.50
N CYS A 90 -5.51 8.63 6.94
CA CYS A 90 -4.82 8.72 8.24
C CYS A 90 -5.78 8.42 9.41
N LYS A 91 -7.00 8.94 9.38
CA LYS A 91 -8.03 8.68 10.40
C LYS A 91 -8.41 7.19 10.44
N ILE A 92 -8.65 6.57 9.28
CA ILE A 92 -8.96 5.14 9.17
C ILE A 92 -7.80 4.28 9.70
N LEU A 93 -6.56 4.62 9.34
CA LEU A 93 -5.38 3.89 9.81
C LEU A 93 -5.23 3.97 11.32
N LEU A 94 -5.34 5.16 11.91
CA LEU A 94 -5.24 5.35 13.36
C LEU A 94 -6.36 4.60 14.11
N GLU A 95 -7.60 4.68 13.62
CA GLU A 95 -8.75 3.99 14.22
C GLU A 95 -8.64 2.47 14.10
N SER A 96 -8.02 1.97 13.04
CA SER A 96 -7.85 0.53 12.84
C SER A 96 -7.05 -0.15 13.95
N ARG A 97 -6.16 0.57 14.61
CA ARG A 97 -5.28 0.06 15.67
C ARG A 97 -4.62 -1.29 15.33
N SER A 98 -4.32 -1.47 14.06
CA SER A 98 -3.91 -2.78 13.52
C SER A 98 -2.41 -3.06 13.63
N MET A 99 -1.61 -2.05 13.90
CA MET A 99 -0.14 -2.11 13.88
C MET A 99 0.47 -1.48 15.13
N VAL A 100 1.65 -1.91 15.51
CA VAL A 100 2.46 -1.25 16.54
C VAL A 100 2.92 0.13 16.07
N LYS A 101 3.25 1.04 16.99
CA LYS A 101 3.69 2.42 16.67
C LYS A 101 4.86 2.44 15.70
N GLU A 102 5.82 1.53 15.87
CA GLU A 102 7.01 1.43 15.02
C GLU A 102 6.70 1.12 13.56
N GLU A 103 5.54 0.53 13.27
CA GLU A 103 5.06 0.31 11.89
C GLU A 103 4.08 1.38 11.45
N MET A 104 3.10 1.74 12.31
CA MET A 104 2.04 2.68 11.99
C MET A 104 2.58 4.09 11.69
N PHE A 105 3.43 4.63 12.57
CA PHE A 105 3.86 6.01 12.46
C PHE A 105 4.73 6.30 11.23
N PRO A 106 5.72 5.46 10.86
CA PRO A 106 6.45 5.64 9.62
C PRO A 106 5.57 5.55 8.35
N ILE A 107 4.51 4.74 8.38
CA ILE A 107 3.54 4.66 7.26
C ILE A 107 2.76 5.97 7.13
N LEU A 108 2.24 6.50 8.24
CA LEU A 108 1.55 7.80 8.27
C LEU A 108 2.47 8.93 7.80
N ASP A 109 3.71 8.97 8.28
CA ASP A 109 4.68 10.00 7.90
C ASP A 109 4.99 9.97 6.39
N LYS A 110 5.21 8.77 5.84
CA LYS A 110 5.44 8.59 4.39
C LYS A 110 4.21 8.99 3.57
N LEU A 111 3.00 8.64 4.02
CA LEU A 111 1.76 9.00 3.35
C LEU A 111 1.57 10.53 3.33
N ILE A 112 1.73 11.19 4.46
CA ILE A 112 1.58 12.63 4.59
C ILE A 112 2.65 13.36 3.75
N GLN A 113 3.92 13.02 3.93
CA GLN A 113 5.03 13.66 3.21
C GLN A 113 4.99 13.41 1.69
N GLY A 114 4.57 12.21 1.28
CA GLY A 114 4.52 11.83 -0.14
C GLY A 114 3.33 12.40 -0.90
N CYS A 115 2.22 12.70 -0.21
CA CYS A 115 0.97 13.09 -0.85
C CYS A 115 0.53 14.53 -0.56
N THR A 116 1.08 15.18 0.47
CA THR A 116 0.68 16.54 0.87
C THR A 116 1.68 17.59 0.39
N PRO A 117 1.25 18.70 -0.21
CA PRO A 117 2.14 19.82 -0.54
C PRO A 117 2.83 20.37 0.71
N ALA A 118 4.10 20.76 0.59
CA ALA A 118 4.92 21.23 1.71
C ALA A 118 4.26 22.35 2.53
N ALA A 119 3.55 23.28 1.88
CA ALA A 119 2.86 24.40 2.54
C ALA A 119 1.68 23.95 3.44
N GLN A 120 1.19 22.70 3.30
CA GLN A 120 0.00 22.20 3.99
C GLN A 120 0.30 21.02 4.93
N LEU A 121 1.54 20.56 4.97
CA LEU A 121 1.99 19.45 5.84
C LEU A 121 1.63 19.69 7.31
N GLN A 122 1.96 20.86 7.85
CA GLN A 122 1.69 21.21 9.24
C GLN A 122 0.19 21.19 9.57
N GLN A 123 -0.66 21.55 8.62
CA GLN A 123 -2.11 21.53 8.82
C GLN A 123 -2.64 20.09 8.94
N VAL A 124 -2.22 19.18 8.04
CA VAL A 124 -2.62 17.78 8.10
C VAL A 124 -2.11 17.12 9.38
N GLU A 125 -0.83 17.34 9.74
CA GLU A 125 -0.24 16.82 10.97
C GLU A 125 -0.98 17.34 12.23
N ALA A 126 -1.36 18.61 12.26
CA ALA A 126 -2.10 19.17 13.38
C ALA A 126 -3.47 18.49 13.58
N LEU A 127 -4.15 18.12 12.48
CA LEU A 127 -5.47 17.47 12.52
C LEU A 127 -5.45 16.05 13.06
N ILE A 128 -4.32 15.35 12.98
CA ILE A 128 -4.16 13.97 13.49
C ILE A 128 -3.33 13.88 14.78
N ARG A 129 -2.74 14.99 15.23
CA ARG A 129 -1.76 15.03 16.33
C ARG A 129 -2.29 14.40 17.61
N ASN A 130 -3.52 14.74 17.99
CA ASN A 130 -4.12 14.23 19.23
C ASN A 130 -4.32 12.71 19.17
N GLU A 131 -4.86 12.19 18.08
CA GLU A 131 -5.09 10.74 17.91
C GLU A 131 -3.78 9.97 17.82
N ARG A 132 -2.78 10.53 17.13
CA ARG A 132 -1.44 9.96 17.07
C ARG A 132 -0.79 9.91 18.45
N PHE A 133 -0.93 10.95 19.27
CA PHE A 133 -0.39 10.99 20.63
C PHE A 133 -1.05 9.94 21.53
N HIS A 134 -2.38 9.79 21.44
CA HIS A 134 -3.16 8.85 22.23
C HIS A 134 -3.34 7.48 21.55
N TYR A 135 -2.58 7.20 20.49
CA TYR A 135 -2.69 5.93 19.79
C TYR A 135 -2.44 4.75 20.71
N VAL A 136 -3.42 3.85 20.77
CA VAL A 136 -3.36 2.63 21.58
C VAL A 136 -2.95 1.47 20.67
N GLU A 137 -1.78 0.91 20.93
CA GLU A 137 -1.26 -0.22 20.18
C GLU A 137 -2.05 -1.51 20.44
N PRO A 138 -2.10 -2.40 19.44
CA PRO A 138 -2.67 -3.73 19.67
C PRO A 138 -1.81 -4.53 20.65
N HIS A 139 -2.46 -5.29 21.53
CA HIS A 139 -1.79 -6.07 22.59
C HIS A 139 -0.86 -7.18 22.10
N HIS A 140 -0.93 -7.55 20.81
CA HIS A 140 -0.01 -8.57 20.26
C HIS A 140 1.45 -8.11 20.23
N GLY A 141 1.71 -6.80 20.12
CA GLY A 141 3.07 -6.22 20.09
C GLY A 141 3.97 -6.68 18.95
N CYS A 142 3.40 -7.31 17.92
CA CYS A 142 4.15 -7.90 16.82
C CYS A 142 4.26 -6.95 15.62
N ARG A 143 5.42 -6.91 15.00
CA ARG A 143 5.67 -6.27 13.71
C ARG A 143 5.45 -7.30 12.62
N PHE A 144 4.69 -6.98 11.57
CA PHE A 144 4.30 -7.96 10.54
C PHE A 144 4.15 -7.40 9.12
N ILE A 145 4.39 -6.11 8.90
CA ILE A 145 4.23 -5.50 7.55
C ILE A 145 5.08 -6.22 6.50
N GLU A 146 6.33 -6.55 6.84
CA GLU A 146 7.20 -7.29 5.92
C GLU A 146 6.67 -8.71 5.66
N SER A 147 6.20 -9.38 6.70
CA SER A 147 5.56 -10.69 6.58
C SER A 147 4.28 -10.63 5.74
N LEU A 148 3.49 -9.55 5.88
CA LEU A 148 2.27 -9.34 5.10
C LEU A 148 2.56 -9.32 3.59
N TRP A 149 3.65 -8.65 3.17
CA TRP A 149 4.05 -8.61 1.78
C TRP A 149 4.49 -9.98 1.25
N GLN A 150 5.30 -10.70 2.02
CA GLN A 150 5.78 -12.05 1.66
C GLN A 150 4.62 -13.05 1.56
N LEU A 151 3.69 -13.02 2.52
CA LEU A 151 2.48 -13.84 2.50
C LEU A 151 1.58 -13.49 1.31
N GLY A 152 1.42 -12.19 1.00
CA GLY A 152 0.66 -11.72 -0.17
C GLY A 152 1.27 -12.20 -1.49
N THR A 153 2.59 -12.22 -1.59
CA THR A 153 3.29 -12.77 -2.74
C THR A 153 3.05 -14.27 -2.88
N ALA A 154 3.13 -15.01 -1.78
CA ALA A 154 2.84 -16.45 -1.77
C ALA A 154 1.39 -16.78 -2.20
N VAL A 155 0.41 -15.95 -1.77
CA VAL A 155 -0.99 -16.05 -2.25
C VAL A 155 -1.06 -15.84 -3.75
N LYS A 156 -0.45 -14.77 -4.27
CA LYS A 156 -0.46 -14.44 -5.71
C LYS A 156 0.19 -15.52 -6.56
N GLU A 157 1.31 -16.07 -6.09
CA GLU A 157 2.08 -17.08 -6.80
C GLU A 157 1.56 -18.50 -6.55
N GLN A 158 0.56 -18.67 -5.69
CA GLN A 158 0.01 -19.96 -5.29
C GLN A 158 1.10 -20.91 -4.74
N ARG A 159 1.95 -20.40 -3.85
CA ARG A 159 3.03 -21.18 -3.22
C ARG A 159 2.61 -21.74 -1.88
N VAL A 160 2.99 -22.97 -1.63
CA VAL A 160 2.74 -23.66 -0.37
C VAL A 160 3.59 -23.06 0.73
N LEU A 161 3.00 -22.89 1.92
CA LEU A 161 3.67 -22.36 3.10
C LEU A 161 3.79 -23.43 4.19
N HIS A 162 4.93 -23.48 4.84
CA HIS A 162 5.06 -24.08 6.16
C HIS A 162 4.93 -22.96 7.20
N ILE A 163 3.97 -23.08 8.10
CA ILE A 163 3.74 -22.07 9.15
C ILE A 163 3.83 -22.69 10.54
N ARG A 164 4.39 -21.95 11.47
CA ARG A 164 4.29 -22.21 12.91
C ARG A 164 3.32 -21.20 13.52
N TYR A 165 2.21 -21.70 14.02
CA TYR A 165 1.09 -20.91 14.46
C TYR A 165 0.83 -21.09 15.95
N ARG A 166 0.62 -19.98 16.68
CA ARG A 166 0.22 -19.96 18.08
C ARG A 166 -1.30 -19.89 18.18
N LYS A 167 -1.91 -20.97 18.68
CA LYS A 167 -3.36 -21.01 18.91
C LYS A 167 -3.79 -20.05 20.03
N MET A 168 -5.10 -19.92 20.28
CA MET A 168 -5.65 -19.08 21.35
C MET A 168 -5.26 -19.57 22.75
N ASP A 169 -5.11 -20.86 22.92
CA ASP A 169 -4.65 -21.53 24.13
C ASP A 169 -3.13 -21.43 24.36
N GLY A 170 -2.42 -20.75 23.46
CA GLY A 170 -0.96 -20.59 23.52
C GLY A 170 -0.17 -21.75 22.90
N ILE A 171 -0.82 -22.85 22.52
CA ILE A 171 -0.15 -24.03 21.94
C ILE A 171 0.38 -23.69 20.55
N LEU A 172 1.64 -24.07 20.32
CA LEU A 172 2.25 -23.96 18.99
C LEU A 172 1.91 -25.18 18.14
N CYS A 173 1.56 -24.97 16.90
CA CYS A 173 1.37 -26.03 15.93
C CYS A 173 2.02 -25.68 14.60
N ASP A 174 2.65 -26.68 13.98
CA ASP A 174 3.18 -26.57 12.63
C ASP A 174 2.11 -27.04 11.65
N ARG A 175 1.97 -26.31 10.53
CA ARG A 175 1.01 -26.61 9.46
C ARG A 175 1.64 -26.38 8.09
N VAL A 176 1.27 -27.22 7.15
CA VAL A 176 1.51 -26.99 5.72
C VAL A 176 0.22 -26.47 5.14
N VAL A 177 0.26 -25.29 4.54
CA VAL A 177 -0.95 -24.60 4.09
C VAL A 177 -0.84 -24.05 2.67
N GLU A 178 -1.97 -23.98 2.01
CA GLU A 178 -2.17 -23.35 0.70
C GLU A 178 -2.86 -21.99 0.90
N PRO A 179 -2.12 -20.88 0.88
CA PRO A 179 -2.66 -19.57 1.14
C PRO A 179 -3.51 -19.09 -0.04
N VAL A 180 -4.72 -18.58 0.23
CA VAL A 180 -5.68 -18.18 -0.81
C VAL A 180 -6.14 -16.74 -0.71
N GLY A 181 -5.87 -16.05 0.39
CA GLY A 181 -6.22 -14.63 0.54
C GLY A 181 -5.67 -14.02 1.82
N ILE A 182 -5.62 -12.67 1.82
CA ILE A 182 -5.32 -11.87 3.00
C ILE A 182 -6.52 -10.97 3.28
N LEU A 183 -6.95 -10.96 4.52
CA LEU A 183 -8.12 -10.23 4.99
C LEU A 183 -7.70 -9.27 6.11
N PHE A 184 -8.39 -8.15 6.21
CA PHE A 184 -8.35 -7.29 7.38
C PHE A 184 -9.75 -7.20 7.97
N SER A 185 -9.88 -7.40 9.28
CA SER A 185 -11.14 -7.24 10.00
C SER A 185 -10.86 -6.69 11.39
N GLU A 186 -11.58 -5.63 11.75
CA GLU A 186 -11.45 -4.91 13.00
C GLU A 186 -10.01 -4.43 13.27
N TYR A 187 -9.22 -5.19 14.04
CA TYR A 187 -7.87 -4.82 14.48
C TYR A 187 -6.77 -5.71 13.90
N TYR A 188 -7.13 -6.76 13.12
CA TYR A 188 -6.17 -7.80 12.77
C TYR A 188 -6.14 -8.10 11.28
N PHE A 189 -4.96 -8.46 10.82
CA PHE A 189 -4.78 -9.07 9.51
C PHE A 189 -4.84 -10.60 9.63
N TYR A 190 -5.44 -11.21 8.63
CA TYR A 190 -5.67 -12.65 8.58
C TYR A 190 -5.19 -13.22 7.26
N LEU A 191 -4.60 -14.42 7.35
CA LEU A 191 -4.30 -15.28 6.21
C LEU A 191 -5.40 -16.34 6.11
N ALA A 192 -6.09 -16.39 4.98
CA ALA A 192 -7.00 -17.48 4.64
C ALA A 192 -6.19 -18.57 3.92
N ALA A 193 -6.23 -19.80 4.41
CA ALA A 193 -5.46 -20.89 3.83
C ALA A 193 -6.12 -22.26 4.04
N PHE A 194 -5.94 -23.17 3.08
CA PHE A 194 -6.31 -24.56 3.25
C PHE A 194 -5.16 -25.34 3.88
N ILE A 195 -5.49 -26.22 4.84
CA ILE A 195 -4.50 -27.07 5.51
C ILE A 195 -4.31 -28.33 4.69
N ARG A 196 -3.07 -28.68 4.41
CA ARG A 196 -2.71 -29.95 3.77
C ARG A 196 -2.58 -31.08 4.79
N GLY A 197 -2.99 -32.28 4.39
CA GLY A 197 -2.73 -33.51 5.15
C GLY A 197 -3.42 -33.56 6.52
N ILE A 198 -4.48 -32.77 6.73
CA ILE A 198 -5.26 -32.80 7.97
C ILE A 198 -6.53 -33.63 7.78
N ASP A 199 -6.82 -34.51 8.75
CA ASP A 199 -8.10 -35.16 8.82
C ASP A 199 -9.16 -34.16 9.31
N ARG A 200 -10.07 -33.80 8.41
CA ARG A 200 -11.12 -32.83 8.72
C ARG A 200 -12.15 -33.39 9.72
N GLN A 201 -12.34 -34.72 9.76
CA GLN A 201 -13.28 -35.35 10.68
C GLN A 201 -12.82 -35.25 12.14
N GLU A 202 -11.51 -35.30 12.35
CA GLU A 202 -10.94 -35.22 13.71
C GLU A 202 -10.73 -33.77 14.20
N HIS A 203 -10.58 -32.82 13.28
CA HIS A 203 -10.04 -31.50 13.63
C HIS A 203 -11.01 -30.34 13.41
N PHE A 204 -12.15 -30.56 12.76
CA PHE A 204 -13.15 -29.53 12.47
C PHE A 204 -14.52 -29.90 13.02
N GLU A 205 -15.17 -28.94 13.68
CA GLU A 205 -16.55 -29.10 14.15
C GLU A 205 -17.54 -29.40 12.99
N ASN A 206 -17.27 -28.85 11.81
CA ASN A 206 -17.99 -29.12 10.60
C ASN A 206 -17.06 -29.62 9.49
N PRO A 207 -16.87 -30.95 9.36
CA PRO A 207 -15.99 -31.52 8.31
C PRO A 207 -16.44 -31.24 6.88
N GLN A 208 -17.72 -30.92 6.68
CA GLN A 208 -18.30 -30.57 5.36
C GLN A 208 -18.06 -29.13 4.94
N ASP A 209 -17.62 -28.28 5.87
CA ASP A 209 -17.26 -26.89 5.55
C ASP A 209 -16.00 -26.86 4.69
N LYS A 210 -16.15 -26.35 3.47
CA LYS A 210 -15.06 -26.21 2.49
C LYS A 210 -14.35 -24.85 2.58
N SER A 211 -14.68 -24.04 3.57
CA SER A 211 -14.02 -22.74 3.78
C SER A 211 -12.55 -22.90 4.18
N PRO A 212 -11.69 -21.97 3.80
CA PRO A 212 -10.33 -21.96 4.28
C PRO A 212 -10.27 -21.66 5.79
N THR A 213 -9.24 -22.17 6.45
CA THR A 213 -8.92 -21.80 7.83
C THR A 213 -8.37 -20.38 7.87
N ILE A 214 -8.80 -19.62 8.89
CA ILE A 214 -8.41 -18.22 9.06
C ILE A 214 -7.33 -18.13 10.15
N TYR A 215 -6.14 -17.68 9.76
CA TYR A 215 -5.00 -17.49 10.65
C TYR A 215 -4.74 -16.02 10.90
N ARG A 216 -4.71 -15.56 12.14
CA ARG A 216 -4.23 -14.22 12.48
C ARG A 216 -2.74 -14.13 12.16
N ILE A 217 -2.32 -13.13 11.36
CA ILE A 217 -0.93 -13.01 10.91
C ILE A 217 0.02 -12.75 12.08
N ASP A 218 -0.39 -11.96 13.08
CA ASP A 218 0.39 -11.69 14.29
C ASP A 218 0.66 -12.93 15.15
N ARG A 219 -0.08 -14.04 14.95
CA ARG A 219 0.13 -15.32 15.61
C ARG A 219 0.96 -16.31 14.82
N ILE A 220 1.33 -15.99 13.60
CA ILE A 220 2.28 -16.78 12.82
C ILE A 220 3.69 -16.42 13.32
N THR A 221 4.26 -17.29 14.15
CA THR A 221 5.57 -17.04 14.79
C THR A 221 6.73 -17.29 13.85
N HIS A 222 6.54 -18.13 12.85
CA HIS A 222 7.49 -18.43 11.79
C HIS A 222 6.76 -18.94 10.56
N PHE A 223 7.26 -18.62 9.37
CA PHE A 223 6.79 -19.23 8.12
C PHE A 223 7.94 -19.36 7.11
N GLN A 224 7.79 -20.33 6.24
CA GLN A 224 8.69 -20.58 5.12
C GLN A 224 7.87 -20.73 3.84
N VAL A 225 8.21 -19.96 2.82
CA VAL A 225 7.64 -20.10 1.47
C VAL A 225 8.41 -21.21 0.78
N THR A 226 7.71 -22.26 0.34
CA THR A 226 8.33 -23.39 -0.36
C THR A 226 8.39 -23.13 -1.86
N ASP A 227 9.10 -23.97 -2.62
CA ASP A 227 9.10 -23.92 -4.09
C ASP A 227 7.90 -24.68 -4.70
N GLU A 228 7.11 -25.33 -3.85
CA GLU A 228 5.94 -26.07 -4.30
C GLU A 228 4.77 -25.14 -4.60
N HIS A 229 4.11 -25.34 -5.75
CA HIS A 229 2.94 -24.60 -6.17
C HIS A 229 1.70 -25.47 -6.08
N PHE A 230 0.59 -24.86 -5.68
CA PHE A 230 -0.73 -25.48 -5.76
C PHE A 230 -1.59 -24.81 -6.84
N ARG A 231 -2.65 -25.47 -7.28
CA ARG A 231 -3.57 -24.90 -8.27
C ARG A 231 -4.98 -24.83 -7.72
N VAL A 232 -5.55 -23.63 -7.78
CA VAL A 232 -6.98 -23.42 -7.52
C VAL A 232 -7.65 -23.13 -8.85
N PRO A 233 -8.59 -23.99 -9.32
CA PRO A 233 -9.39 -23.70 -10.51
C PRO A 233 -10.09 -22.36 -10.39
N TYR A 234 -10.23 -21.61 -11.48
CA TYR A 234 -10.81 -20.25 -11.48
C TYR A 234 -12.16 -20.19 -10.77
N LYS A 235 -13.03 -21.17 -11.03
CA LYS A 235 -14.38 -21.27 -10.42
C LYS A 235 -14.37 -21.51 -8.90
N ASN A 236 -13.26 -21.97 -8.34
CA ASN A 236 -13.08 -22.29 -6.92
C ASN A 236 -12.15 -21.29 -6.23
N ARG A 237 -11.76 -20.20 -6.90
CA ARG A 237 -10.90 -19.19 -6.28
C ARG A 237 -11.61 -18.58 -5.08
N PHE A 238 -10.85 -18.44 -4.01
CA PHE A 238 -11.30 -17.72 -2.85
C PHE A 238 -11.62 -16.27 -3.21
N GLN A 239 -12.75 -15.78 -2.76
CA GLN A 239 -13.21 -14.42 -2.99
C GLN A 239 -13.36 -13.72 -1.64
N GLU A 240 -12.42 -12.87 -1.29
CA GLU A 240 -12.42 -12.14 -0.03
C GLU A 240 -13.70 -11.34 0.18
N GLY A 241 -14.21 -10.73 -0.87
CA GLY A 241 -15.45 -9.95 -0.84
C GLY A 241 -16.68 -10.79 -0.51
N GLU A 242 -16.79 -12.01 -1.06
CA GLU A 242 -17.87 -12.93 -0.76
C GLU A 242 -17.78 -13.50 0.66
N MET A 243 -16.54 -13.78 1.12
CA MET A 243 -16.34 -14.24 2.48
C MET A 243 -16.76 -13.18 3.51
N ARG A 244 -16.45 -11.90 3.27
CA ARG A 244 -16.85 -10.80 4.16
C ARG A 244 -18.38 -10.67 4.31
N LYS A 245 -19.15 -11.03 3.29
CA LYS A 245 -20.61 -11.04 3.36
C LYS A 245 -21.16 -12.17 4.25
N ARG A 246 -20.40 -13.28 4.39
CA ARG A 246 -20.85 -14.48 5.09
C ARG A 246 -20.30 -14.60 6.50
N ILE A 247 -19.12 -14.08 6.75
CA ILE A 247 -18.42 -14.23 8.02
C ILE A 247 -18.24 -12.85 8.67
N GLN A 248 -18.90 -12.66 9.80
CA GLN A 248 -18.72 -11.50 10.66
C GLN A 248 -17.59 -11.79 11.67
N PHE A 249 -16.74 -10.79 11.94
CA PHE A 249 -15.69 -10.85 12.95
C PHE A 249 -14.68 -12.01 12.79
N MET A 250 -14.56 -12.58 11.58
CA MET A 250 -13.69 -13.73 11.28
C MET A 250 -13.97 -14.99 12.12
N TYR A 251 -15.16 -15.14 12.66
CA TYR A 251 -15.61 -16.37 13.29
C TYR A 251 -16.28 -17.26 12.25
N GLY A 252 -15.73 -18.45 12.06
CA GLY A 252 -16.35 -19.50 11.24
C GLY A 252 -17.48 -20.21 12.03
N GLY A 253 -18.35 -20.90 11.31
CA GLY A 253 -19.43 -21.67 11.92
C GLY A 253 -20.51 -22.03 10.90
N LYS A 254 -21.59 -22.64 11.38
CA LYS A 254 -22.75 -22.92 10.56
C LYS A 254 -23.50 -21.63 10.24
N LEU A 255 -23.83 -21.43 8.95
CA LEU A 255 -24.62 -20.29 8.53
C LEU A 255 -26.05 -20.46 9.02
N GLU A 256 -26.49 -19.52 9.87
CA GLU A 256 -27.85 -19.49 10.40
C GLU A 256 -28.61 -18.26 9.89
N LYS A 257 -29.89 -18.42 9.62
CA LYS A 257 -30.77 -17.31 9.24
C LYS A 257 -31.45 -16.76 10.49
N VAL A 258 -31.06 -15.56 10.89
CA VAL A 258 -31.64 -14.86 12.01
C VAL A 258 -32.67 -13.82 11.54
N ARG A 259 -33.82 -13.77 12.15
CA ARG A 259 -34.81 -12.71 11.96
C ARG A 259 -35.00 -11.94 13.26
N PHE A 260 -34.92 -10.64 13.18
CA PHE A 260 -35.19 -9.78 14.34
C PHE A 260 -35.91 -8.50 13.89
N VAL A 261 -36.55 -7.83 14.84
CA VAL A 261 -37.18 -6.52 14.60
C VAL A 261 -36.32 -5.46 15.27
N TYR A 262 -35.90 -4.50 14.47
CA TYR A 262 -35.18 -3.35 14.98
C TYR A 262 -36.16 -2.22 15.29
N THR A 263 -36.19 -1.75 16.52
CA THR A 263 -37.07 -0.68 17.02
C THR A 263 -36.35 0.64 17.27
N GLY A 264 -35.08 0.75 16.88
CA GLY A 264 -34.32 1.98 17.05
C GLY A 264 -34.64 3.04 15.98
N PRO A 265 -34.17 4.28 16.18
CA PRO A 265 -34.51 5.41 15.32
C PRO A 265 -33.83 5.41 13.95
N ASN A 266 -32.70 4.72 13.80
CA ASN A 266 -31.90 4.73 12.57
C ASN A 266 -31.55 3.33 12.10
N LEU A 267 -32.22 2.91 11.02
CA LEU A 267 -32.02 1.59 10.40
C LEU A 267 -30.66 1.47 9.69
N GLU A 268 -30.12 2.55 9.17
CA GLU A 268 -28.83 2.60 8.44
C GLU A 268 -27.69 1.99 9.26
N ALA A 269 -27.61 2.33 10.56
CA ALA A 269 -26.58 1.81 11.44
C ALA A 269 -26.61 0.28 11.59
N VAL A 270 -27.78 -0.35 11.40
CA VAL A 270 -27.92 -1.80 11.40
C VAL A 270 -27.54 -2.39 10.06
N LEU A 271 -28.00 -1.78 8.96
CA LEU A 271 -27.72 -2.25 7.60
C LEU A 271 -26.21 -2.17 7.27
N ASP A 272 -25.53 -1.11 7.74
CA ASP A 272 -24.07 -0.97 7.56
C ASP A 272 -23.28 -2.08 8.27
N ARG A 273 -23.77 -2.55 9.43
CA ARG A 273 -23.13 -3.65 10.17
C ARG A 273 -23.52 -5.02 9.67
N LEU A 274 -24.65 -5.14 9.00
CA LEU A 274 -25.20 -6.40 8.47
C LEU A 274 -25.44 -6.27 6.96
N PRO A 275 -24.39 -6.23 6.15
CA PRO A 275 -24.47 -5.88 4.71
C PRO A 275 -25.23 -6.93 3.87
N THR A 276 -25.65 -8.03 4.46
CA THR A 276 -26.44 -9.09 3.82
C THR A 276 -27.90 -9.14 4.30
N SER A 277 -28.30 -8.19 5.12
CA SER A 277 -29.68 -8.11 5.65
C SER A 277 -30.68 -7.57 4.64
#